data_522d601f62399c8f1dd087a7aa876543
#
_entry.id   522d601f62399c8f1dd087a7aa876543
#
_cell.length_a   1.000
_cell.length_b   1.000
_cell.length_c   1.000
_cell.angle_alpha   90.00
_cell.angle_beta   90.00
_cell.angle_gamma   90.00
#
_symmetry.space_group_name_H-M   'P 1'
#
loop_
_entity.id
_entity.type
_entity.pdbx_description
1 polymer ?
#
loop_
_entity_poly.entity_id
_entity_poly.type
_entity_poly.pdbx_seq_one_letter_code
_entity_poly.pdbx_strand_id
1 'polypeptide(L)'
;MNRLPYFYITGGDPILHPRFWDILEVLHEQSIPFTIMGNPFHLTDDVCRRLKKLGCRKYQLSIDGLRETHDAIRKPGSFDSTLAAIDLIRGAGLHCAVMTTVSGTNLHEIPEIVDLVVTHHVDIFAFGRYCPTSQAKAISERTHIEPSEYRKLLDTLWQRYERYKDSDTTFNLKDHLWTLYLYEKGLFRIPANLDANTIYDGCNCANCHITILPTGQVMACRRFESPVGALFGGGDEVTTPIYDIFNGSAENVYRKHEAMEKCSKCELLRFCRGCPAVAYGYHHSFFAPDPQCWKEV
;
A
#
# COMPACT_ATOMS: atom_id res chain seq x y z
N MET A 1 -20.05 14.45 4.77
CA MET A 1 -20.27 13.14 5.42
C MET A 1 -19.10 12.85 6.33
N ASN A 2 -19.28 12.81 7.65
CA ASN A 2 -18.25 12.34 8.58
C ASN A 2 -18.14 10.81 8.44
N ARG A 3 -17.23 10.35 7.60
CA ARG A 3 -16.89 8.93 7.57
C ARG A 3 -16.00 8.64 8.76
N LEU A 4 -16.29 7.59 9.51
CA LEU A 4 -15.40 7.09 10.55
C LEU A 4 -14.03 6.80 9.94
N PRO A 5 -12.92 7.14 10.63
CA PRO A 5 -11.59 6.81 10.16
C PRO A 5 -11.46 5.29 10.03
N TYR A 6 -10.65 4.85 9.08
CA TYR A 6 -10.30 3.44 8.91
C TYR A 6 -8.85 3.24 9.30
N PHE A 7 -8.58 2.37 10.26
CA PHE A 7 -7.23 2.13 10.74
C PHE A 7 -6.56 0.96 10.03
N TYR A 8 -5.36 1.22 9.52
CA TYR A 8 -4.42 0.20 9.09
C TYR A 8 -3.34 0.06 10.16
N ILE A 9 -3.47 -0.94 11.02
CA ILE A 9 -2.53 -1.19 12.10
C ILE A 9 -1.37 -1.98 11.53
N THR A 10 -0.19 -1.42 11.66
CA THR A 10 1.06 -1.97 11.11
C THR A 10 2.23 -1.62 12.03
N GLY A 11 3.41 -2.06 11.67
CA GLY A 11 4.65 -1.83 12.40
C GLY A 11 5.65 -2.87 11.93
N GLY A 12 6.55 -3.37 12.79
CA GLY A 12 7.29 -4.59 12.50
C GLY A 12 6.32 -5.77 12.44
N ASP A 13 5.82 -6.19 13.60
CA ASP A 13 4.62 -7.03 13.72
C ASP A 13 3.75 -6.43 14.83
N PRO A 14 2.57 -5.89 14.52
CA PRO A 14 1.77 -5.15 15.50
C PRO A 14 1.32 -6.01 16.69
N ILE A 15 1.15 -7.30 16.52
CA ILE A 15 0.75 -8.24 17.60
C ILE A 15 1.77 -8.30 18.74
N LEU A 16 3.02 -7.94 18.48
CA LEU A 16 4.08 -7.91 19.48
C LEU A 16 4.03 -6.66 20.39
N HIS A 17 3.21 -5.68 20.05
CA HIS A 17 3.06 -4.50 20.90
C HIS A 17 2.35 -4.88 22.22
N PRO A 18 2.88 -4.53 23.39
CA PRO A 18 2.33 -4.97 24.69
C PRO A 18 0.87 -4.56 24.92
N ARG A 19 0.44 -3.44 24.32
CA ARG A 19 -0.93 -2.93 24.38
C ARG A 19 -1.76 -3.24 23.13
N PHE A 20 -1.33 -4.21 22.30
CA PHE A 20 -2.01 -4.51 21.04
C PHE A 20 -3.49 -4.83 21.20
N TRP A 21 -3.80 -5.72 22.13
CA TRP A 21 -5.19 -6.13 22.35
C TRP A 21 -6.04 -5.03 22.96
N ASP A 22 -5.48 -4.21 23.87
CA ASP A 22 -6.19 -3.07 24.46
C ASP A 22 -6.57 -2.05 23.38
N ILE A 23 -5.66 -1.79 22.45
CA ILE A 23 -5.93 -0.89 21.31
C ILE A 23 -7.08 -1.42 20.46
N LEU A 24 -7.10 -2.72 20.17
CA LEU A 24 -8.16 -3.33 19.37
C LEU A 24 -9.51 -3.33 20.10
N GLU A 25 -9.51 -3.51 21.40
CA GLU A 25 -10.71 -3.42 22.24
C GLU A 25 -11.31 -2.02 22.20
N VAL A 26 -10.49 -0.97 22.34
CA VAL A 26 -10.93 0.42 22.18
C VAL A 26 -11.52 0.69 20.79
N LEU A 27 -10.87 0.21 19.72
CA LEU A 27 -11.41 0.35 18.37
C LEU A 27 -12.75 -0.35 18.19
N HIS A 28 -12.88 -1.54 18.78
CA HIS A 28 -14.13 -2.31 18.79
C HIS A 28 -15.27 -1.57 19.52
N GLU A 29 -15.01 -1.11 20.74
CA GLU A 29 -15.98 -0.34 21.56
C GLU A 29 -16.46 0.92 20.86
N GLN A 30 -15.56 1.60 20.16
CA GLN A 30 -15.88 2.81 19.38
C GLN A 30 -16.43 2.50 17.98
N SER A 31 -16.63 1.22 17.63
CA SER A 31 -17.09 0.79 16.30
C SER A 31 -16.23 1.29 15.15
N ILE A 32 -14.92 1.48 15.39
CA ILE A 32 -13.95 1.95 14.38
C ILE A 32 -13.42 0.76 13.60
N PRO A 33 -13.63 0.70 12.27
CA PRO A 33 -13.14 -0.41 11.45
C PRO A 33 -11.62 -0.38 11.31
N PHE A 34 -10.99 -1.56 11.35
CA PHE A 34 -9.56 -1.68 11.21
C PHE A 34 -9.13 -2.92 10.40
N THR A 35 -7.91 -2.87 9.95
CA THR A 35 -7.20 -3.94 9.25
C THR A 35 -5.83 -4.10 9.89
N ILE A 36 -5.36 -5.34 10.01
CA ILE A 36 -4.00 -5.65 10.44
C ILE A 36 -3.11 -5.87 9.22
N MET A 37 -1.93 -5.28 9.21
CA MET A 37 -0.84 -5.57 8.29
C MET A 37 0.31 -6.13 9.12
N GLY A 38 0.41 -7.45 9.21
CA GLY A 38 1.32 -8.15 10.12
C GLY A 38 2.07 -9.30 9.45
N ASN A 39 2.72 -10.07 10.28
CA ASN A 39 3.51 -11.24 9.89
C ASN A 39 2.74 -12.54 10.17
N PRO A 40 3.13 -13.68 9.57
CA PRO A 40 2.46 -14.96 9.79
C PRO A 40 2.79 -15.62 11.14
N PHE A 41 3.89 -15.21 11.79
CA PHE A 41 4.57 -16.01 12.83
C PHE A 41 3.84 -16.10 14.18
N HIS A 42 2.91 -15.20 14.46
CA HIS A 42 2.15 -15.16 15.71
C HIS A 42 0.66 -15.47 15.53
N LEU A 43 0.29 -15.91 14.32
CA LEU A 43 -1.07 -16.31 14.04
C LEU A 43 -1.33 -17.74 14.51
N THR A 44 -2.41 -17.89 15.25
CA THR A 44 -3.02 -19.14 15.64
C THR A 44 -4.52 -19.03 15.39
N ASP A 45 -5.21 -20.14 15.42
CA ASP A 45 -6.67 -20.18 15.37
C ASP A 45 -7.33 -19.24 16.38
N ASP A 46 -6.84 -19.25 17.65
CA ASP A 46 -7.39 -18.41 18.72
C ASP A 46 -7.14 -16.94 18.46
N VAL A 47 -5.94 -16.58 17.99
CA VAL A 47 -5.61 -15.21 17.59
C VAL A 47 -6.54 -14.74 16.45
N CYS A 48 -6.69 -15.55 15.41
CA CYS A 48 -7.54 -15.19 14.28
C CYS A 48 -9.02 -15.04 14.69
N ARG A 49 -9.54 -15.96 15.52
CA ARG A 49 -10.91 -15.84 16.08
C ARG A 49 -11.08 -14.60 16.95
N ARG A 50 -10.10 -14.26 17.81
CA ARG A 50 -10.14 -13.04 18.63
C ARG A 50 -10.12 -11.79 17.76
N LEU A 51 -9.27 -11.73 16.74
CA LEU A 51 -9.25 -10.62 15.78
C LEU A 51 -10.61 -10.45 15.09
N LYS A 52 -11.22 -11.55 14.65
CA LYS A 52 -12.56 -11.54 14.03
C LYS A 52 -13.61 -10.99 15.00
N LYS A 53 -13.61 -11.45 16.24
CA LYS A 53 -14.55 -11.02 17.30
C LYS A 53 -14.45 -9.53 17.57
N LEU A 54 -13.23 -8.97 17.55
CA LEU A 54 -12.96 -7.54 17.76
C LEU A 54 -13.28 -6.67 16.53
N GLY A 55 -13.76 -7.26 15.43
CA GLY A 55 -14.18 -6.51 14.25
C GLY A 55 -13.06 -6.24 13.24
N CYS A 56 -11.94 -6.97 13.32
CA CYS A 56 -10.93 -6.93 12.26
C CYS A 56 -11.56 -7.27 10.92
N ARG A 57 -11.43 -6.39 9.93
CA ARG A 57 -12.00 -6.58 8.60
C ARG A 57 -11.19 -7.53 7.76
N LYS A 58 -9.87 -7.41 7.88
CA LYS A 58 -8.94 -8.14 7.02
C LYS A 58 -7.56 -8.24 7.68
N TYR A 59 -6.88 -9.34 7.44
CA TYR A 59 -5.45 -9.49 7.77
C TYR A 59 -4.64 -9.50 6.49
N GLN A 60 -3.65 -8.62 6.39
CA GLN A 60 -2.77 -8.54 5.22
C GLN A 60 -1.42 -9.17 5.54
N LEU A 61 -1.06 -10.15 4.73
CA LEU A 61 0.26 -10.78 4.67
C LEU A 61 1.06 -10.23 3.48
N SER A 62 2.32 -10.61 3.40
CA SER A 62 3.16 -10.27 2.25
C SER A 62 3.76 -11.52 1.64
N ILE A 63 3.75 -11.58 0.29
CA ILE A 63 4.50 -12.56 -0.50
C ILE A 63 5.30 -11.76 -1.53
N ASP A 64 6.64 -11.74 -1.40
CA ASP A 64 7.51 -10.90 -2.23
C ASP A 64 8.35 -11.72 -3.22
N GLY A 65 7.93 -12.92 -3.55
CA GLY A 65 8.57 -13.84 -4.49
C GLY A 65 8.03 -15.26 -4.31
N LEU A 66 8.47 -16.16 -5.15
CA LEU A 66 8.37 -17.59 -4.89
C LEU A 66 9.27 -17.96 -3.71
N ARG A 67 9.25 -19.21 -3.28
CA ARG A 67 9.90 -19.67 -2.05
C ARG A 67 11.31 -19.10 -1.83
N GLU A 68 12.20 -19.30 -2.79
CA GLU A 68 13.61 -18.90 -2.64
C GLU A 68 13.75 -17.38 -2.55
N THR A 69 13.10 -16.66 -3.44
CA THR A 69 13.15 -15.20 -3.48
C THR A 69 12.48 -14.58 -2.26
N HIS A 70 11.32 -15.09 -1.86
CA HIS A 70 10.61 -14.62 -0.68
C HIS A 70 11.42 -14.82 0.60
N ASP A 71 11.97 -16.03 0.79
CA ASP A 71 12.76 -16.37 1.97
C ASP A 71 14.08 -15.58 2.02
N ALA A 72 14.70 -15.30 0.87
CA ALA A 72 15.88 -14.45 0.79
C ALA A 72 15.59 -12.98 1.12
N ILE A 73 14.41 -12.47 0.76
CA ILE A 73 14.00 -11.09 1.08
C ILE A 73 13.58 -10.95 2.55
N ARG A 74 12.89 -11.95 3.10
CA ARG A 74 12.29 -11.86 4.44
C ARG A 74 13.05 -12.67 5.49
N LYS A 75 12.94 -13.96 5.49
CA LYS A 75 13.75 -14.91 6.27
C LYS A 75 13.45 -16.35 5.86
N PRO A 76 14.37 -17.30 6.06
CA PRO A 76 14.15 -18.71 5.77
C PRO A 76 12.87 -19.27 6.42
N GLY A 77 12.08 -20.02 5.66
CA GLY A 77 10.81 -20.61 6.08
C GLY A 77 9.62 -19.65 6.17
N SER A 78 9.83 -18.39 5.81
CA SER A 78 8.77 -17.37 5.82
C SER A 78 7.68 -17.65 4.77
N PHE A 79 8.06 -18.21 3.62
CA PHE A 79 7.13 -18.52 2.55
C PHE A 79 6.07 -19.55 3.01
N ASP A 80 6.52 -20.68 3.57
CA ASP A 80 5.60 -21.72 4.06
C ASP A 80 4.76 -21.25 5.23
N SER A 81 5.36 -20.48 6.14
CA SER A 81 4.63 -19.87 7.25
C SER A 81 3.53 -18.92 6.76
N THR A 82 3.79 -18.20 5.66
CA THR A 82 2.79 -17.29 5.07
C THR A 82 1.65 -18.05 4.42
N LEU A 83 1.93 -19.14 3.70
CA LEU A 83 0.89 -19.98 3.11
C LEU A 83 0.00 -20.62 4.19
N ALA A 84 0.60 -21.19 5.23
CA ALA A 84 -0.15 -21.74 6.36
C ALA A 84 -1.01 -20.69 7.08
N ALA A 85 -0.53 -19.45 7.19
CA ALA A 85 -1.27 -18.36 7.81
C ALA A 85 -2.49 -17.92 6.97
N ILE A 86 -2.45 -18.05 5.65
CA ILE A 86 -3.62 -17.80 4.78
C ILE A 86 -4.79 -18.72 5.21
N ASP A 87 -4.51 -20.00 5.41
CA ASP A 87 -5.52 -20.97 5.82
C ASP A 87 -6.09 -20.66 7.21
N LEU A 88 -5.25 -20.27 8.19
CA LEU A 88 -5.68 -19.86 9.52
C LEU A 88 -6.61 -18.63 9.46
N ILE A 89 -6.22 -17.61 8.71
CA ILE A 89 -7.00 -16.36 8.57
C ILE A 89 -8.37 -16.68 7.97
N ARG A 90 -8.39 -17.42 6.88
CA ARG A 90 -9.64 -17.78 6.18
C ARG A 90 -10.50 -18.73 7.00
N GLY A 91 -9.90 -19.71 7.67
CA GLY A 91 -10.59 -20.64 8.57
C GLY A 91 -11.32 -19.92 9.72
N ALA A 92 -10.81 -18.79 10.19
CA ALA A 92 -11.47 -17.93 11.18
C ALA A 92 -12.55 -16.99 10.57
N GLY A 93 -12.76 -17.02 9.26
CA GLY A 93 -13.70 -16.15 8.54
C GLY A 93 -13.22 -14.70 8.43
N LEU A 94 -11.93 -14.44 8.56
CA LEU A 94 -11.32 -13.16 8.24
C LEU A 94 -11.02 -13.10 6.74
N HIS A 95 -11.08 -11.91 6.14
CA HIS A 95 -10.55 -11.74 4.80
C HIS A 95 -9.02 -11.75 4.82
N CYS A 96 -8.43 -12.59 3.99
CA CYS A 96 -6.99 -12.64 3.78
C CYS A 96 -6.60 -11.75 2.60
N ALA A 97 -5.68 -10.81 2.83
CA ALA A 97 -5.08 -10.04 1.75
C ALA A 97 -3.59 -10.39 1.62
N VAL A 98 -3.12 -10.53 0.39
CA VAL A 98 -1.69 -10.65 0.09
C VAL A 98 -1.23 -9.41 -0.66
N MET A 99 -0.12 -8.84 -0.19
CA MET A 99 0.54 -7.69 -0.78
C MET A 99 1.94 -8.05 -1.20
N THR A 100 2.31 -7.72 -2.44
CA THR A 100 3.66 -7.91 -2.97
C THR A 100 4.36 -6.57 -3.15
N THR A 101 5.62 -6.48 -2.75
CA THR A 101 6.49 -5.36 -3.10
C THR A 101 7.31 -5.74 -4.33
N VAL A 102 7.01 -5.11 -5.46
CA VAL A 102 7.64 -5.39 -6.76
C VAL A 102 8.93 -4.60 -6.92
N SER A 103 9.98 -5.28 -7.30
CA SER A 103 11.31 -4.73 -7.65
C SER A 103 11.91 -5.52 -8.81
N GLY A 104 13.03 -5.08 -9.35
CA GLY A 104 13.79 -5.84 -10.36
C GLY A 104 14.17 -7.26 -9.92
N THR A 105 14.29 -7.48 -8.61
CA THR A 105 14.64 -8.79 -8.04
C THR A 105 13.55 -9.85 -8.27
N ASN A 106 12.28 -9.47 -8.18
CA ASN A 106 11.15 -10.40 -8.20
C ASN A 106 10.14 -10.15 -9.33
N LEU A 107 10.42 -9.19 -10.20
CA LEU A 107 9.52 -8.76 -11.27
C LEU A 107 8.99 -9.94 -12.12
N HIS A 108 9.88 -10.89 -12.42
CA HIS A 108 9.58 -12.05 -13.25
C HIS A 108 8.73 -13.11 -12.56
N GLU A 109 8.65 -13.10 -11.22
CA GLU A 109 7.87 -14.07 -10.43
C GLU A 109 6.44 -13.60 -10.12
N ILE A 110 6.11 -12.31 -10.39
CA ILE A 110 4.80 -11.76 -10.02
C ILE A 110 3.63 -12.48 -10.72
N PRO A 111 3.73 -12.88 -12.00
CA PRO A 111 2.67 -13.67 -12.63
C PRO A 111 2.38 -15.00 -11.92
N GLU A 112 3.42 -15.70 -11.47
CA GLU A 112 3.32 -16.96 -10.73
C GLU A 112 2.76 -16.73 -9.31
N ILE A 113 3.06 -15.58 -8.69
CA ILE A 113 2.44 -15.19 -7.41
C ILE A 113 0.93 -14.98 -7.61
N VAL A 114 0.47 -14.45 -8.74
CA VAL A 114 -0.96 -14.35 -9.05
C VAL A 114 -1.60 -15.76 -9.09
N ASP A 115 -0.97 -16.70 -9.77
CA ASP A 115 -1.47 -18.08 -9.80
C ASP A 115 -1.51 -18.71 -8.41
N LEU A 116 -0.47 -18.46 -7.60
CA LEU A 116 -0.36 -18.95 -6.22
C LEU A 116 -1.48 -18.40 -5.33
N VAL A 117 -1.74 -17.11 -5.34
CA VAL A 117 -2.78 -16.51 -4.48
C VAL A 117 -4.18 -16.97 -4.86
N VAL A 118 -4.44 -17.20 -6.14
CA VAL A 118 -5.71 -17.79 -6.60
C VAL A 118 -5.83 -19.22 -6.12
N THR A 119 -4.77 -20.03 -6.24
CA THR A 119 -4.75 -21.43 -5.79
C THR A 119 -5.00 -21.55 -4.27
N HIS A 120 -4.49 -20.61 -3.49
CA HIS A 120 -4.71 -20.53 -2.03
C HIS A 120 -5.97 -19.75 -1.66
N HIS A 121 -6.82 -19.40 -2.62
CA HIS A 121 -8.08 -18.70 -2.40
C HIS A 121 -7.92 -17.40 -1.57
N VAL A 122 -6.86 -16.64 -1.79
CA VAL A 122 -6.66 -15.34 -1.15
C VAL A 122 -7.76 -14.39 -1.57
N ASP A 123 -8.43 -13.73 -0.63
CA ASP A 123 -9.57 -12.87 -0.94
C ASP A 123 -9.18 -11.61 -1.71
N ILE A 124 -7.99 -11.03 -1.40
CA ILE A 124 -7.52 -9.79 -2.03
C ILE A 124 -6.04 -9.90 -2.35
N PHE A 125 -5.70 -9.70 -3.61
CA PHE A 125 -4.31 -9.55 -4.05
C PHE A 125 -4.05 -8.12 -4.52
N ALA A 126 -2.91 -7.57 -4.12
CA ALA A 126 -2.41 -6.30 -4.61
C ALA A 126 -0.89 -6.27 -4.61
N PHE A 127 -0.31 -5.36 -5.36
CA PHE A 127 1.12 -5.07 -5.28
C PHE A 127 1.38 -3.57 -5.30
N GLY A 128 2.58 -3.20 -4.91
CA GLY A 128 3.11 -1.85 -5.06
C GLY A 128 4.59 -1.94 -5.34
N ARG A 129 5.12 -0.98 -6.10
CA ARG A 129 6.54 -0.94 -6.44
C ARG A 129 7.39 -0.65 -5.20
N TYR A 130 8.59 -1.19 -5.20
CA TYR A 130 9.58 -0.87 -4.19
C TYR A 130 9.88 0.65 -4.17
N CYS A 131 9.91 1.22 -2.97
CA CYS A 131 10.34 2.59 -2.72
C CYS A 131 11.71 2.53 -2.07
N PRO A 132 12.77 2.97 -2.73
CA PRO A 132 14.08 3.08 -2.08
C PRO A 132 13.99 4.08 -0.92
N THR A 133 14.45 3.68 0.26
CA THR A 133 14.57 4.59 1.39
C THR A 133 15.92 5.29 1.36
N SER A 134 16.01 6.50 1.88
CA SER A 134 17.14 7.43 1.78
C SER A 134 18.50 6.89 2.22
N GLN A 135 18.55 5.79 2.96
CA GLN A 135 19.80 5.17 3.42
C GLN A 135 20.32 4.05 2.52
N ALA A 136 19.53 3.53 1.62
CA ALA A 136 20.00 2.56 0.64
C ALA A 136 20.70 3.30 -0.51
N LYS A 137 21.99 3.51 -0.39
CA LYS A 137 22.89 4.10 -1.41
C LYS A 137 22.92 3.34 -2.73
N ALA A 138 22.12 2.34 -2.89
CA ALA A 138 21.96 1.65 -4.11
C ALA A 138 20.47 1.32 -4.23
N ILE A 139 19.77 2.11 -4.99
CA ILE A 139 18.91 1.47 -5.97
C ILE A 139 19.89 0.61 -6.72
N SER A 140 20.12 -0.58 -6.19
CA SER A 140 21.03 -1.48 -6.86
C SER A 140 20.39 -1.74 -8.22
N GLU A 141 21.17 -1.91 -9.25
CA GLU A 141 20.71 -2.38 -10.56
C GLU A 141 19.70 -3.54 -10.42
N ARG A 142 19.84 -4.33 -9.35
CA ARG A 142 18.95 -5.46 -9.02
C ARG A 142 17.53 -5.06 -8.60
N THR A 143 17.29 -3.87 -8.06
CA THR A 143 15.96 -3.44 -7.61
C THR A 143 15.31 -2.48 -8.60
N HIS A 144 16.07 -1.92 -9.53
CA HIS A 144 15.56 -1.04 -10.57
C HIS A 144 14.65 -1.80 -11.54
N ILE A 145 13.63 -1.11 -12.03
CA ILE A 145 12.71 -1.59 -13.06
C ILE A 145 12.64 -0.51 -14.13
N GLU A 146 12.91 -0.86 -15.35
CA GLU A 146 12.73 0.04 -16.49
C GLU A 146 11.24 0.27 -16.78
N PRO A 147 10.84 1.46 -17.25
CA PRO A 147 9.44 1.75 -17.61
C PRO A 147 8.82 0.73 -18.55
N SER A 148 9.59 0.28 -19.56
CA SER A 148 9.15 -0.71 -20.52
C SER A 148 8.93 -2.11 -19.92
N GLU A 149 9.77 -2.51 -18.96
CA GLU A 149 9.63 -3.77 -18.24
C GLU A 149 8.40 -3.74 -17.33
N TYR A 150 8.21 -2.61 -16.62
CA TYR A 150 7.05 -2.45 -15.77
C TYR A 150 5.73 -2.47 -16.57
N ARG A 151 5.70 -1.80 -17.73
CA ARG A 151 4.56 -1.85 -18.65
C ARG A 151 4.26 -3.27 -19.14
N LYS A 152 5.30 -4.05 -19.49
CA LYS A 152 5.17 -5.48 -19.85
C LYS A 152 4.60 -6.31 -18.70
N LEU A 153 5.07 -6.07 -17.47
CA LEU A 153 4.51 -6.73 -16.30
C LEU A 153 3.01 -6.48 -16.19
N LEU A 154 2.58 -5.21 -16.27
CA LEU A 154 1.15 -4.88 -16.18
C LEU A 154 0.33 -5.56 -17.28
N ASP A 155 0.86 -5.67 -18.50
CA ASP A 155 0.21 -6.37 -19.61
C ASP A 155 0.05 -7.87 -19.32
N THR A 156 1.10 -8.52 -18.79
CA THR A 156 1.06 -9.92 -18.38
C THR A 156 0.07 -10.15 -17.23
N LEU A 157 0.07 -9.25 -16.24
CA LEU A 157 -0.83 -9.35 -15.09
C LEU A 157 -2.29 -9.12 -15.48
N TRP A 158 -2.55 -8.19 -16.41
CA TRP A 158 -3.90 -7.98 -16.92
C TRP A 158 -4.46 -9.26 -17.55
N GLN A 159 -3.67 -9.95 -18.37
CA GLN A 159 -4.05 -11.24 -18.95
C GLN A 159 -4.34 -12.31 -17.88
N ARG A 160 -3.56 -12.32 -16.78
CA ARG A 160 -3.81 -13.23 -15.64
C ARG A 160 -5.10 -12.85 -14.90
N TYR A 161 -5.34 -11.57 -14.66
CA TYR A 161 -6.55 -11.09 -14.00
C TYR A 161 -7.81 -11.41 -14.82
N GLU A 162 -7.76 -11.24 -16.14
CA GLU A 162 -8.85 -11.64 -17.02
C GLU A 162 -9.08 -13.16 -16.99
N ARG A 163 -8.02 -13.97 -16.93
CA ARG A 163 -8.13 -15.43 -16.78
C ARG A 163 -8.83 -15.81 -15.48
N TYR A 164 -8.56 -15.11 -14.41
CA TYR A 164 -9.05 -15.40 -13.06
C TYR A 164 -10.19 -14.49 -12.60
N LYS A 165 -10.83 -13.78 -13.51
CA LYS A 165 -11.91 -12.81 -13.19
C LYS A 165 -13.09 -13.41 -12.44
N ASP A 166 -13.35 -14.70 -12.63
CA ASP A 166 -14.44 -15.46 -12.00
C ASP A 166 -13.96 -16.25 -10.75
N SER A 167 -12.72 -16.04 -10.30
CA SER A 167 -12.19 -16.62 -9.05
C SER A 167 -12.67 -15.84 -7.83
N ASP A 168 -12.45 -16.42 -6.64
CA ASP A 168 -12.76 -15.76 -5.36
C ASP A 168 -11.78 -14.62 -5.03
N THR A 169 -10.69 -14.48 -5.80
CA THR A 169 -9.64 -13.48 -5.55
C THR A 169 -9.97 -12.15 -6.23
N THR A 170 -10.07 -11.09 -5.44
CA THR A 170 -10.17 -9.72 -5.95
C THR A 170 -8.77 -9.15 -6.23
N PHE A 171 -8.52 -8.77 -7.48
CA PHE A 171 -7.28 -8.09 -7.87
C PHE A 171 -7.42 -6.57 -7.68
N ASN A 172 -6.75 -6.04 -6.67
CA ASN A 172 -6.80 -4.61 -6.40
C ASN A 172 -5.69 -3.88 -7.19
N LEU A 173 -6.08 -3.03 -8.10
CA LEU A 173 -5.19 -2.24 -8.98
C LEU A 173 -4.58 -1.06 -8.23
N LYS A 174 -3.88 -1.34 -7.12
CA LYS A 174 -3.40 -0.36 -6.16
C LYS A 174 -2.26 0.53 -6.67
N ASP A 175 -1.39 0.01 -7.53
CA ASP A 175 -0.33 0.84 -8.11
C ASP A 175 -0.91 1.85 -9.10
N HIS A 176 -0.51 3.10 -8.97
CA HIS A 176 -1.16 4.19 -9.70
C HIS A 176 -0.92 4.16 -11.22
N LEU A 177 0.12 3.45 -11.68
CA LEU A 177 0.37 3.29 -13.12
C LEU A 177 -0.62 2.33 -13.80
N TRP A 178 -1.45 1.60 -13.03
CA TRP A 178 -2.60 0.91 -13.60
C TRP A 178 -3.55 1.86 -14.34
N THR A 179 -3.77 3.06 -13.80
CA THR A 179 -4.61 4.06 -14.48
C THR A 179 -4.04 4.43 -15.84
N LEU A 180 -2.73 4.62 -15.95
CA LEU A 180 -2.06 4.88 -17.24
C LEU A 180 -2.23 3.69 -18.18
N TYR A 181 -1.98 2.47 -17.69
CA TYR A 181 -2.12 1.25 -18.48
C TYR A 181 -3.55 1.09 -19.03
N LEU A 182 -4.55 1.20 -18.17
CA LEU A 182 -5.96 1.08 -18.56
C LEU A 182 -6.39 2.19 -19.52
N TYR A 183 -5.86 3.40 -19.36
CA TYR A 183 -6.11 4.50 -20.27
C TYR A 183 -5.58 4.21 -21.69
N GLU A 184 -4.35 3.73 -21.81
CA GLU A 184 -3.77 3.33 -23.10
C GLU A 184 -4.51 2.16 -23.77
N LYS A 185 -5.05 1.24 -22.99
CA LYS A 185 -5.87 0.12 -23.50
C LYS A 185 -7.32 0.53 -23.83
N GLY A 186 -7.71 1.78 -23.59
CA GLY A 186 -9.09 2.25 -23.80
C GLY A 186 -10.11 1.71 -22.77
N LEU A 187 -9.62 1.08 -21.71
CA LEU A 187 -10.43 0.51 -20.62
C LEU A 187 -10.78 1.54 -19.54
N PHE A 188 -10.02 2.61 -19.43
CA PHE A 188 -10.33 3.79 -18.63
C PHE A 188 -10.47 5.00 -19.56
N ARG A 189 -11.49 5.80 -19.34
CA ARG A 189 -11.70 7.08 -20.04
C ARG A 189 -11.86 8.20 -19.03
N ILE A 190 -11.22 9.33 -19.31
CA ILE A 190 -11.39 10.53 -18.50
C ILE A 190 -12.85 10.99 -18.63
N PRO A 191 -13.61 11.11 -17.52
CA PRO A 191 -14.99 11.59 -17.58
C PRO A 191 -15.07 13.02 -18.11
N ALA A 192 -16.15 13.33 -18.84
CA ALA A 192 -16.47 14.71 -19.17
C ALA A 192 -16.92 15.50 -17.93
N ASN A 193 -16.78 16.82 -17.94
CA ASN A 193 -17.26 17.73 -16.88
C ASN A 193 -16.59 17.53 -15.52
N LEU A 194 -15.29 17.34 -15.49
CA LEU A 194 -14.51 17.27 -14.27
C LEU A 194 -14.35 18.64 -13.61
N ASP A 195 -14.47 18.67 -12.29
CA ASP A 195 -14.02 19.83 -11.51
C ASP A 195 -12.50 19.95 -11.59
N ALA A 196 -12.04 21.11 -12.04
CA ALA A 196 -10.63 21.41 -12.22
C ALA A 196 -9.81 21.32 -10.90
N ASN A 197 -10.40 21.42 -9.74
CA ASN A 197 -9.73 21.40 -8.44
C ASN A 197 -9.84 20.08 -7.68
N THR A 198 -10.59 19.12 -8.21
CA THR A 198 -10.84 17.84 -7.53
C THR A 198 -9.86 16.77 -8.00
N ILE A 199 -9.25 16.06 -7.06
CA ILE A 199 -8.51 14.82 -7.28
C ILE A 199 -9.48 13.66 -7.12
N TYR A 200 -9.61 12.85 -8.16
CA TYR A 200 -10.60 11.76 -8.22
C TYR A 200 -10.01 10.41 -7.80
N ASP A 201 -8.73 10.17 -8.14
CA ASP A 201 -8.04 8.92 -7.86
C ASP A 201 -6.52 9.14 -7.81
N GLY A 202 -5.74 8.06 -7.65
CA GLY A 202 -4.29 8.04 -7.61
C GLY A 202 -3.75 8.11 -6.19
N CYS A 203 -2.63 8.78 -6.00
CA CYS A 203 -1.93 8.80 -4.72
C CYS A 203 -2.77 9.44 -3.60
N ASN A 204 -2.90 8.70 -2.49
CA ASN A 204 -3.65 9.11 -1.31
C ASN A 204 -2.83 9.97 -0.32
N CYS A 205 -1.52 10.14 -0.57
CA CYS A 205 -0.66 10.98 0.26
C CYS A 205 -1.27 12.38 0.38
N ALA A 206 -1.44 12.86 1.59
CA ALA A 206 -2.05 14.15 1.94
C ALA A 206 -3.52 14.35 1.49
N ASN A 207 -4.09 13.50 0.65
CA ASN A 207 -5.48 13.64 0.19
C ASN A 207 -6.48 12.99 1.15
N CYS A 208 -6.22 11.75 1.58
CA CYS A 208 -7.10 11.02 2.50
C CYS A 208 -6.34 10.00 3.37
N HIS A 209 -5.02 10.13 3.48
CA HIS A 209 -4.17 9.20 4.22
C HIS A 209 -3.06 9.95 4.95
N ILE A 210 -2.87 9.58 6.21
CA ILE A 210 -1.72 9.96 7.02
C ILE A 210 -1.20 8.73 7.75
N THR A 211 0.02 8.80 8.25
CA THR A 211 0.64 7.74 9.05
C THR A 211 1.06 8.32 10.39
N ILE A 212 0.67 7.67 11.48
CA ILE A 212 1.09 8.02 12.84
C ILE A 212 2.12 6.98 13.28
N LEU A 213 3.30 7.43 13.66
CA LEU A 213 4.36 6.59 14.20
C LEU A 213 4.13 6.33 15.70
N PRO A 214 4.74 5.29 16.28
CA PRO A 214 4.63 5.00 17.72
C PRO A 214 5.07 6.15 18.63
N THR A 215 5.90 7.04 18.13
CA THR A 215 6.35 8.28 18.81
C THR A 215 5.33 9.41 18.80
N GLY A 216 4.20 9.22 18.12
CA GLY A 216 3.23 10.30 17.86
C GLY A 216 3.59 11.21 16.69
N GLN A 217 4.75 11.02 16.06
CA GLN A 217 5.08 11.76 14.84
C GLN A 217 4.12 11.39 13.72
N VAL A 218 3.67 12.39 12.96
CA VAL A 218 2.73 12.22 11.86
C VAL A 218 3.44 12.44 10.53
N MET A 219 3.23 11.51 9.60
CA MET A 219 3.82 11.48 8.28
C MET A 219 2.71 11.57 7.22
N ALA A 220 2.93 12.31 6.14
CA ALA A 220 2.01 12.34 4.99
C ALA A 220 1.92 10.99 4.27
N CYS A 221 3.01 10.22 4.26
CA CYS A 221 3.07 8.87 3.68
C CYS A 221 4.02 7.97 4.48
N ARG A 222 3.64 6.70 4.68
CA ARG A 222 4.49 5.71 5.38
C ARG A 222 5.70 5.22 4.57
N ARG A 223 5.78 5.53 3.28
CA ARG A 223 6.75 4.95 2.35
C ARG A 223 8.01 5.81 2.15
N PHE A 224 8.01 7.03 2.62
CA PHE A 224 9.17 7.92 2.62
C PHE A 224 9.11 8.87 3.82
N GLU A 225 10.21 9.48 4.15
CA GLU A 225 10.31 10.44 5.24
C GLU A 225 9.57 11.74 4.88
N SER A 226 8.41 11.93 5.47
CA SER A 226 7.46 13.00 5.14
C SER A 226 6.80 13.58 6.40
N PRO A 227 7.56 14.07 7.39
CA PRO A 227 6.99 14.56 8.64
C PRO A 227 6.12 15.79 8.38
N VAL A 228 4.91 15.80 8.96
CA VAL A 228 3.94 16.89 8.83
C VAL A 228 3.46 17.44 10.17
N GLY A 229 3.85 16.79 11.27
CA GLY A 229 3.54 17.22 12.63
C GLY A 229 3.76 16.13 13.66
N ALA A 230 3.34 16.40 14.89
CA ALA A 230 3.36 15.44 15.99
C ALA A 230 2.11 15.61 16.85
N LEU A 231 1.56 14.51 17.35
CA LEU A 231 0.41 14.51 18.26
C LEU A 231 0.80 14.99 19.66
N PHE A 232 2.03 14.69 20.09
CA PHE A 232 2.52 14.91 21.45
C PHE A 232 3.62 15.98 21.45
N GLY A 233 3.58 16.86 22.43
CA GLY A 233 4.55 17.96 22.63
C GLY A 233 5.64 17.65 23.68
N GLY A 234 6.00 16.38 23.85
CA GLY A 234 7.04 15.95 24.81
C GLY A 234 6.51 15.24 26.07
N GLY A 235 5.20 15.01 26.15
CA GLY A 235 4.51 14.17 27.15
C GLY A 235 3.53 13.22 26.49
N ASP A 236 2.67 12.56 27.27
CA ASP A 236 1.70 11.58 26.77
C ASP A 236 0.34 12.21 26.38
N GLU A 237 0.17 13.51 26.61
CA GLU A 237 -1.06 14.19 26.23
C GLU A 237 -1.01 14.68 24.79
N VAL A 238 -2.14 14.56 24.08
CA VAL A 238 -2.30 15.08 22.74
C VAL A 238 -2.31 16.62 22.80
N THR A 239 -1.27 17.23 22.25
CA THR A 239 -1.11 18.70 22.19
C THR A 239 -1.61 19.28 20.87
N THR A 240 -1.58 18.48 19.79
CA THR A 240 -2.02 18.92 18.46
C THR A 240 -3.03 17.92 17.92
N PRO A 241 -4.31 18.32 17.75
CA PRO A 241 -5.32 17.46 17.14
C PRO A 241 -4.92 17.00 15.74
N ILE A 242 -5.22 15.74 15.41
CA ILE A 242 -4.89 15.18 14.09
C ILE A 242 -5.54 15.95 12.94
N TYR A 243 -6.71 16.54 13.18
CA TYR A 243 -7.41 17.38 12.21
C TYR A 243 -6.57 18.62 11.83
N ASP A 244 -5.93 19.26 12.81
CA ASP A 244 -5.13 20.46 12.58
C ASP A 244 -3.83 20.12 11.85
N ILE A 245 -3.22 18.95 12.15
CA ILE A 245 -2.07 18.44 11.41
C ILE A 245 -2.45 18.17 9.96
N PHE A 246 -3.56 17.44 9.73
CA PHE A 246 -4.02 17.06 8.38
C PHE A 246 -4.39 18.28 7.52
N ASN A 247 -4.88 19.35 8.10
CA ASN A 247 -5.22 20.59 7.41
C ASN A 247 -4.12 21.66 7.49
N GLY A 248 -3.00 21.35 8.12
CA GLY A 248 -1.89 22.24 8.33
C GLY A 248 -1.07 22.56 7.07
N SER A 249 -0.22 23.58 7.16
CA SER A 249 0.63 24.02 6.04
C SER A 249 1.63 22.97 5.59
N ALA A 250 2.16 22.15 6.52
CA ALA A 250 3.12 21.09 6.22
C ALA A 250 2.51 19.99 5.36
N GLU A 251 1.27 19.55 5.67
CA GLU A 251 0.52 18.57 4.87
C GLU A 251 0.14 19.16 3.51
N ASN A 252 -0.23 20.44 3.46
CA ASN A 252 -0.62 21.11 2.22
C ASN A 252 0.49 21.18 1.17
N VAL A 253 1.76 21.09 1.56
CA VAL A 253 2.87 20.99 0.60
C VAL A 253 2.68 19.82 -0.35
N TYR A 254 2.22 18.66 0.15
CA TYR A 254 2.02 17.45 -0.64
C TYR A 254 0.75 17.49 -1.51
N ARG A 255 -0.10 18.51 -1.36
CA ARG A 255 -1.31 18.76 -2.17
C ARG A 255 -1.08 19.67 -3.37
N LYS A 256 0.11 20.22 -3.53
CA LYS A 256 0.48 21.10 -4.66
C LYS A 256 0.74 20.28 -5.93
N HIS A 257 -0.31 19.66 -6.47
CA HIS A 257 -0.18 18.78 -7.63
C HIS A 257 0.28 19.51 -8.89
N GLU A 258 0.05 20.81 -8.98
CA GLU A 258 0.54 21.71 -10.03
C GLU A 258 2.07 21.88 -10.01
N ALA A 259 2.72 21.58 -8.89
CA ALA A 259 4.18 21.61 -8.76
C ALA A 259 4.86 20.32 -9.27
N MET A 260 4.08 19.28 -9.62
CA MET A 260 4.64 18.03 -10.13
C MET A 260 5.20 18.22 -11.53
N GLU A 261 6.52 18.06 -11.70
CA GLU A 261 7.27 18.42 -12.91
C GLU A 261 6.70 17.83 -14.21
N LYS A 262 6.40 16.54 -14.22
CA LYS A 262 5.85 15.83 -15.38
C LYS A 262 4.31 15.77 -15.32
N CYS A 263 3.78 15.39 -14.17
CA CYS A 263 2.36 15.07 -14.04
C CYS A 263 1.46 16.31 -14.14
N SER A 264 1.95 17.51 -13.80
CA SER A 264 1.20 18.76 -13.95
C SER A 264 0.78 19.05 -15.41
N LYS A 265 1.52 18.51 -16.38
CA LYS A 265 1.24 18.63 -17.81
C LYS A 265 0.46 17.44 -18.38
N CYS A 266 0.18 16.42 -17.55
CA CYS A 266 -0.44 15.18 -17.95
C CYS A 266 -1.97 15.23 -17.79
N GLU A 267 -2.70 14.81 -18.80
CA GLU A 267 -4.16 14.71 -18.75
C GLU A 267 -4.68 13.78 -17.65
N LEU A 268 -3.87 12.81 -17.21
CA LEU A 268 -4.18 11.89 -16.12
C LEU A 268 -3.86 12.43 -14.71
N LEU A 269 -3.44 13.68 -14.57
CA LEU A 269 -3.04 14.28 -13.29
C LEU A 269 -4.02 13.98 -12.15
N ARG A 270 -5.32 14.02 -12.43
CA ARG A 270 -6.38 13.86 -11.42
C ARG A 270 -6.69 12.43 -11.07
N PHE A 271 -6.12 11.46 -11.77
CA PHE A 271 -6.42 10.03 -11.66
C PHE A 271 -5.19 9.15 -11.39
N CYS A 272 -3.98 9.62 -11.68
CA CYS A 272 -2.76 8.82 -11.60
C CYS A 272 -1.70 9.48 -10.70
N ARG A 273 -0.93 10.43 -11.19
CA ARG A 273 0.25 11.08 -10.57
C ARG A 273 1.44 10.17 -10.27
N GLY A 274 1.42 8.90 -10.74
CA GLY A 274 2.44 7.92 -10.37
C GLY A 274 2.51 7.68 -8.86
N CYS A 275 3.67 7.24 -8.37
CA CYS A 275 3.92 7.14 -6.94
C CYS A 275 4.99 8.15 -6.50
N PRO A 276 4.62 9.26 -5.86
CA PRO A 276 5.59 10.27 -5.41
C PRO A 276 6.62 9.73 -4.39
N ALA A 277 6.28 8.68 -3.64
CA ALA A 277 7.24 8.04 -2.74
C ALA A 277 8.31 7.25 -3.51
N VAL A 278 7.96 6.64 -4.66
CA VAL A 278 8.95 6.03 -5.57
C VAL A 278 9.80 7.14 -6.18
N ALA A 279 9.20 8.21 -6.70
CA ALA A 279 9.91 9.35 -7.25
C ALA A 279 10.90 9.95 -6.21
N TYR A 280 10.46 10.12 -4.97
CA TYR A 280 11.33 10.61 -3.88
C TYR A 280 12.54 9.68 -3.65
N GLY A 281 12.33 8.38 -3.67
CA GLY A 281 13.42 7.42 -3.49
C GLY A 281 14.49 7.50 -4.57
N TYR A 282 14.12 7.87 -5.79
CA TYR A 282 15.05 8.00 -6.93
C TYR A 282 15.66 9.41 -7.06
N HIS A 283 14.87 10.44 -6.80
CA HIS A 283 15.23 11.83 -7.15
C HIS A 283 15.33 12.75 -5.92
N HIS A 284 15.07 12.24 -4.71
CA HIS A 284 14.98 13.04 -3.48
C HIS A 284 13.98 14.21 -3.58
N SER A 285 12.99 14.10 -4.47
CA SER A 285 11.93 15.08 -4.67
C SER A 285 10.58 14.37 -4.80
N PHE A 286 9.61 14.81 -4.01
CA PHE A 286 8.21 14.36 -4.11
C PHE A 286 7.57 14.75 -5.44
N PHE A 287 8.02 15.85 -6.03
CA PHE A 287 7.44 16.42 -7.26
C PHE A 287 8.10 15.91 -8.54
N ALA A 288 9.20 15.17 -8.42
CA ALA A 288 9.89 14.59 -9.56
C ALA A 288 9.03 13.56 -10.31
N PRO A 289 9.33 13.29 -11.58
CA PRO A 289 8.66 12.24 -12.34
C PRO A 289 8.78 10.86 -11.69
N ASP A 290 7.71 10.09 -11.76
CA ASP A 290 7.77 8.67 -11.41
C ASP A 290 8.71 7.93 -12.39
N PRO A 291 9.78 7.28 -11.90
CA PRO A 291 10.82 6.70 -12.76
C PRO A 291 10.33 5.54 -13.62
N GLN A 292 9.23 4.88 -13.27
CA GLN A 292 8.63 3.82 -14.09
C GLN A 292 7.49 4.31 -14.99
N CYS A 293 7.18 5.61 -14.99
CA CYS A 293 6.15 6.16 -15.87
C CYS A 293 6.65 6.27 -17.32
N TRP A 294 6.10 5.46 -18.19
CA TRP A 294 6.43 5.39 -19.63
C TRP A 294 5.71 6.40 -20.51
N LYS A 295 4.73 7.16 -19.98
CA LYS A 295 4.01 8.17 -20.75
C LYS A 295 4.92 9.35 -21.05
N GLU A 296 4.94 9.79 -22.29
CA GLU A 296 5.53 11.07 -22.71
C GLU A 296 4.52 12.20 -22.52
N VAL A 297 4.98 13.39 -22.08
CA VAL A 297 4.12 14.55 -21.77
C VAL A 297 4.81 15.82 -22.26
#